data_0c8d8c71606866ee6e9fdba95b721eaf
#
_entry.id   0c8d8c71606866ee6e9fdba95b721eaf
#
_cell.length_a   1.000
_cell.length_b   1.000
_cell.length_c   1.000
_cell.angle_alpha   90.00
_cell.angle_beta   90.00
_cell.angle_gamma   90.00
#
_symmetry.space_group_name_H-M   'P 1'
#
loop_
_entity.id
_entity.type
_entity.pdbx_description
1 polymer ?
#
loop_
_entity_poly.entity_id
_entity_poly.type
_entity_poly.pdbx_seq_one_letter_code
_entity_poly.pdbx_strand_id
1 'polypeptide(L)' 'MPAIRRYAITFPGTPGTHAPPRVVIVHLTTRTGFDGQPVYADDSGTFLVHIRDGRIAEPLADQPGPNRTQCLHAEPLP' A
#
# COMPACT_ATOMS: atom_id res chain seq x y z
N MET A 1 12.27 -8.30 -17.23
CA MET A 1 11.15 -7.34 -17.04
C MET A 1 11.43 -6.52 -15.82
N PRO A 2 11.37 -5.19 -15.91
CA PRO A 2 11.54 -4.38 -14.72
C PRO A 2 10.35 -4.58 -13.76
N ALA A 3 10.64 -4.56 -12.48
CA ALA A 3 9.60 -4.63 -11.48
C ALA A 3 8.79 -3.34 -11.48
N ILE A 4 7.52 -3.43 -11.12
CA ILE A 4 6.67 -2.25 -10.95
C ILE A 4 7.16 -1.52 -9.71
N ARG A 5 7.48 -0.25 -9.85
CA ARG A 5 8.10 0.53 -8.79
C ARG A 5 7.14 1.38 -7.99
N ARG A 6 5.95 1.62 -8.52
CA ARG A 6 4.98 2.48 -7.87
C ARG A 6 3.59 1.90 -8.01
N TYR A 7 2.79 2.11 -6.97
CA TYR A 7 1.39 1.72 -6.98
C TYR A 7 0.56 2.85 -6.39
N ALA A 8 -0.66 2.99 -6.88
CA ALA A 8 -1.66 3.85 -6.27
C ALA A 8 -2.54 2.99 -5.37
N ILE A 9 -2.56 3.31 -4.08
CA ILE A 9 -3.33 2.58 -3.10
C ILE A 9 -4.59 3.37 -2.79
N THR A 10 -5.74 2.75 -2.99
CA THR A 10 -7.03 3.41 -2.77
C THR A 10 -7.56 3.04 -1.40
N PHE A 11 -7.80 4.07 -0.58
CA PHE A 11 -8.45 3.91 0.72
C PHE A 11 -9.92 4.24 0.53
N PRO A 12 -10.84 3.35 0.90
CA PRO A 12 -12.26 3.65 0.78
C PRO A 12 -12.66 4.80 1.69
N GLY A 13 -13.68 5.56 1.28
CA GLY A 13 -14.24 6.58 2.13
C GLY A 13 -14.94 5.97 3.33
N THR A 14 -15.19 6.79 4.34
CA THR A 14 -15.88 6.33 5.55
C THR A 14 -17.35 6.07 5.21
N PRO A 15 -17.88 4.87 5.52
CA PRO A 15 -19.30 4.59 5.27
C PRO A 15 -20.21 5.60 5.97
N GLY A 16 -21.26 6.03 5.28
CA GLY A 16 -22.22 6.98 5.82
C GLY A 16 -21.79 8.43 5.73
N THR A 17 -20.64 8.73 5.14
CA THR A 17 -20.18 10.09 4.92
C THR A 17 -20.03 10.35 3.43
N HIS A 18 -19.89 11.63 3.06
CA HIS A 18 -19.63 12.02 1.68
C HIS A 18 -18.14 12.19 1.38
N ALA A 19 -17.28 11.71 2.26
CA ALA A 19 -15.84 11.84 2.06
C ALA A 19 -15.41 10.98 0.86
N PRO A 20 -14.67 11.55 -0.11
CA PRO A 20 -14.21 10.77 -1.26
C PRO A 20 -13.12 9.78 -0.84
N PRO A 21 -12.89 8.72 -1.61
CA PRO A 21 -11.76 7.84 -1.38
C PRO A 21 -10.44 8.60 -1.47
N ARG A 22 -9.47 8.20 -0.67
CA ARG A 22 -8.13 8.75 -0.74
C ARG A 22 -7.24 7.83 -1.55
N VAL A 23 -6.33 8.42 -2.31
CA VAL A 23 -5.32 7.67 -3.03
C VAL A 23 -3.95 8.05 -2.50
N VAL A 24 -3.16 7.05 -2.14
CA VAL A 24 -1.80 7.25 -1.66
C VAL A 24 -0.85 6.54 -2.61
N ILE A 25 0.17 7.22 -3.07
CA ILE A 25 1.18 6.63 -3.95
C ILE A 25 2.28 6.04 -3.09
N VAL A 26 2.57 4.76 -3.31
CA VAL A 26 3.68 4.09 -2.64
C VAL A 26 4.71 3.69 -3.70
N HIS A 27 5.96 3.63 -3.30
CA HIS A 27 7.05 3.26 -4.19
C HIS A 27 7.91 2.18 -3.56
N LEU A 28 8.59 1.44 -4.41
CA LEU A 28 9.46 0.34 -4.00
C LEU A 28 10.62 0.90 -3.17
N THR A 29 10.87 0.26 -2.04
CA THR A 29 12.00 0.58 -1.19
C THR A 29 13.06 -0.50 -1.31
N THR A 30 14.19 -0.32 -0.65
CA THR A 30 15.23 -1.33 -0.56
C THR A 30 14.96 -2.36 0.54
N ARG A 31 13.91 -2.18 1.32
CA ARG A 31 13.57 -3.09 2.41
C ARG A 31 12.82 -4.30 1.89
N THR A 32 12.99 -5.42 2.59
CA THR A 32 12.21 -6.62 2.35
C THR A 32 11.50 -7.02 3.63
N GLY A 33 10.35 -7.66 3.47
CA GLY A 33 9.63 -8.23 4.58
C GLY A 33 10.29 -9.52 5.06
N PHE A 34 9.72 -10.09 6.10
CA PHE A 34 10.35 -11.22 6.74
C PHE A 34 10.35 -12.50 5.88
N ASP A 35 9.49 -12.57 4.89
CA ASP A 35 9.47 -13.68 3.93
C ASP A 35 10.14 -13.31 2.60
N GLY A 36 10.90 -12.22 2.56
CA GLY A 36 11.64 -11.80 1.38
C GLY A 36 10.85 -10.95 0.40
N GLN A 37 9.60 -10.60 0.69
CA GLN A 37 8.80 -9.79 -0.22
C GLN A 37 9.22 -8.33 -0.15
N PRO A 38 9.21 -7.62 -1.29
CA PRO A 38 9.54 -6.19 -1.29
C PRO A 38 8.55 -5.39 -0.46
N VAL A 39 9.04 -4.33 0.19
CA VAL A 39 8.23 -3.39 0.95
C VAL A 39 8.09 -2.11 0.13
N TYR A 40 6.86 -1.62 0.01
CA TYR A 40 6.56 -0.35 -0.63
C TYR A 40 6.16 0.65 0.45
N ALA A 41 6.54 1.90 0.26
CA ALA A 41 6.29 2.96 1.24
C ALA A 41 5.81 4.22 0.54
N ASP A 42 4.99 5.00 1.26
CA ASP A 42 4.61 6.33 0.79
C ASP A 42 5.76 7.32 0.99
N ASP A 43 5.56 8.56 0.55
CA ASP A 43 6.62 9.57 0.62
C ASP A 43 7.06 9.87 2.04
N SER A 44 6.17 9.75 3.02
CA SER A 44 6.53 10.00 4.42
C SER A 44 7.29 8.84 5.04
N GLY A 45 7.22 7.65 4.42
CA GLY A 45 7.85 6.45 4.98
C GLY A 45 7.09 5.83 6.13
N THR A 46 5.89 6.30 6.42
CA THR A 46 5.10 5.81 7.56
C THR A 46 4.05 4.79 7.16
N PHE A 47 3.64 4.77 5.91
CA PHE A 47 2.68 3.79 5.41
C PHE A 47 3.43 2.75 4.58
N LEU A 48 3.49 1.52 5.09
CA LEU A 48 4.26 0.43 4.50
C LEU A 48 3.32 -0.70 4.11
N VAL A 49 3.51 -1.23 2.90
CA VAL A 49 2.66 -2.30 2.38
C VAL A 49 3.49 -3.32 1.60
N HIS A 50 3.00 -4.55 1.55
CA HIS A 50 3.38 -5.54 0.53
C HIS A 50 2.33 -5.52 -0.56
N ILE A 51 2.74 -5.79 -1.79
CA ILE A 51 1.81 -5.91 -2.92
C ILE A 51 1.70 -7.39 -3.29
N ARG A 52 0.47 -7.90 -3.26
CA ARG A 52 0.18 -9.29 -3.61
C ARG A 52 -0.61 -9.32 -4.92
N ASP A 53 -0.23 -10.24 -5.80
CA ASP A 53 -0.87 -10.44 -7.12
C ASP A 53 -0.86 -9.19 -8.00
N GLY A 54 -0.01 -8.20 -7.67
CA GLY A 54 0.11 -6.98 -8.43
C GLY A 54 -1.06 -6.02 -8.30
N ARG A 55 -2.02 -6.29 -7.40
CA ARG A 55 -3.22 -5.44 -7.27
C ARG A 55 -3.78 -5.37 -5.86
N ILE A 56 -3.19 -6.06 -4.90
CA ILE A 56 -3.67 -6.06 -3.52
C ILE A 56 -2.56 -5.55 -2.63
N ALA A 57 -2.83 -4.48 -1.88
CA ALA A 57 -1.90 -3.94 -0.92
C ALA A 57 -2.24 -4.47 0.47
N GLU A 58 -1.27 -5.11 1.10
CA GLU A 58 -1.40 -5.60 2.46
C GLU A 58 -0.57 -4.73 3.39
N PRO A 59 -1.19 -3.89 4.24
CA PRO A 59 -0.42 -3.10 5.19
C PRO A 59 0.36 -3.99 6.14
N LEU A 60 1.58 -3.56 6.50
CA LEU A 60 2.40 -4.30 7.46
C LEU A 60 1.76 -4.24 8.84
N ALA A 61 1.78 -5.37 9.55
CA ALA A 61 1.04 -5.51 10.79
C ALA A 61 1.61 -4.67 11.94
N ASP A 62 2.89 -4.35 11.90
CA ASP A 62 3.57 -3.67 12.99
C ASP A 62 3.62 -2.15 12.85
N GLN A 63 2.95 -1.61 11.82
CA GLN A 63 2.90 -0.16 11.64
C GLN A 63 1.69 0.43 12.35
N PRO A 64 1.74 1.70 12.76
CA PRO A 64 0.58 2.35 13.38
C PRO A 64 -0.51 2.61 12.35
N GLY A 65 -1.76 2.61 12.80
CA GLY A 65 -2.88 2.95 11.96
C GLY A 65 -4.07 2.05 12.20
N PRO A 66 -5.28 2.56 11.97
CA PRO A 66 -6.50 1.81 12.26
C PRO A 66 -6.80 0.66 11.29
N ASN A 67 -6.26 0.72 10.07
CA ASN A 67 -6.60 -0.23 9.00
C ASN A 67 -5.45 -1.16 8.65
N ARG A 68 -4.56 -1.42 9.58
CA ARG A 68 -3.33 -2.18 9.33
C ARG A 68 -3.55 -3.64 8.96
N THR A 69 -4.76 -4.16 9.14
CA THR A 69 -5.08 -5.55 8.76
C THR A 69 -5.98 -5.62 7.54
N GLN A 70 -6.40 -4.48 6.99
CA GLN A 70 -7.30 -4.42 5.86
C GLN A 70 -6.52 -4.48 4.55
N CYS A 71 -6.93 -5.37 3.65
CA CYS A 71 -6.36 -5.39 2.30
C CYS A 71 -6.97 -4.26 1.48
N LEU A 72 -6.13 -3.56 0.71
CA LEU A 72 -6.52 -2.40 -0.05
C LEU A 72 -6.26 -2.65 -1.53
N HIS A 73 -7.02 -1.95 -2.37
CA HIS A 73 -6.80 -2.03 -3.81
C HIS A 73 -5.53 -1.29 -4.20
N ALA A 74 -4.68 -1.94 -4.99
CA ALA A 74 -3.46 -1.35 -5.53
C ALA A 74 -3.52 -1.35 -7.04
N GLU A 75 -3.14 -0.24 -7.65
CA GLU A 75 -3.10 -0.11 -9.10
C GLU A 75 -1.67 0.22 -9.51
N PRO A 76 -1.04 -0.60 -10.38
CA PRO A 76 0.33 -0.32 -10.79
C PRO A 76 0.40 0.96 -11.62
N LEU A 77 1.47 1.72 -11.42
CA LEU A 77 1.73 2.95 -12.13
C LEU A 77 2.90 2.78 -13.07
N PRO A 78 2.88 3.47 -14.23
CA PRO A 78 4.00 3.40 -15.18
C PRO A 78 5.28 3.99 -14.63
#